data_723ad9425eeb302a3a95de122b888f04
#
_entry.id   723ad9425eeb302a3a95de122b888f04
#
_cell.length_a   1.000
_cell.length_b   1.000
_cell.length_c   1.000
_cell.angle_alpha   90.00
_cell.angle_beta   90.00
_cell.angle_gamma   90.00
#
_symmetry.space_group_name_H-M   'P 1'
#
loop_
_entity.id
_entity.type
_entity.pdbx_description
1 polymer ?
#
loop_
_entity_poly.entity_id
_entity_poly.type
_entity_poly.pdbx_seq_one_letter_code
_entity_poly.pdbx_strand_id
1 'polypeptide(L)'
;MVINAKENLHIMKMEDVQINRIFWLWKYWLPLGKLTILAGAAGCGKTNLALALASTITVGGNFPDGTHCEHLGEILIYSTEDDPADTLKPRLIAHGADISKVAIITARRSEDGKLEAFDPTKDFPKIEEYIQNAPNLKLLLIDPIVSVVSGDLNKATDVRRSLQPL
;
A
#
# COMPACT_ATOMS: atom_id res chain seq x y z
N MET A 1 32.96 16.80 1.38
CA MET A 1 34.04 16.39 2.31
C MET A 1 33.46 15.37 3.28
N VAL A 2 33.79 14.09 3.10
CA VAL A 2 33.34 13.01 3.98
C VAL A 2 34.15 13.03 5.25
N ILE A 3 33.53 13.28 6.39
CA ILE A 3 34.21 13.20 7.70
C ILE A 3 34.18 11.72 8.10
N ASN A 4 35.35 11.09 8.00
CA ASN A 4 35.56 9.70 8.38
C ASN A 4 35.68 9.60 9.91
N ALA A 5 34.54 9.33 10.60
CA ALA A 5 34.58 8.89 11.99
C ALA A 5 34.88 7.38 12.02
N LYS A 6 35.72 6.92 12.96
CA LYS A 6 36.22 5.54 13.12
C LYS A 6 35.13 4.47 13.44
N GLU A 7 33.87 4.76 13.24
CA GLU A 7 32.73 3.86 13.39
C GLU A 7 31.94 3.94 12.08
N ASN A 8 31.42 2.82 11.59
CA ASN A 8 30.73 2.55 10.32
C ASN A 8 29.49 3.44 10.05
N LEU A 9 29.57 4.75 10.29
CA LEU A 9 28.53 5.72 10.00
C LEU A 9 28.79 6.37 8.65
N HIS A 10 27.83 6.29 7.75
CA HIS A 10 27.81 7.09 6.53
C HIS A 10 27.14 8.42 6.83
N ILE A 11 27.92 9.50 6.88
CA ILE A 11 27.43 10.85 7.16
C ILE A 11 27.49 11.66 5.87
N MET A 12 26.33 12.19 5.46
CA MET A 12 26.20 13.09 4.31
C MET A 12 25.79 14.48 4.80
N LYS A 13 26.42 15.52 4.27
CA LYS A 13 25.98 16.89 4.54
C LYS A 13 24.69 17.19 3.82
N MET A 14 23.81 17.98 4.44
CA MET A 14 22.52 18.33 3.84
C MET A 14 22.68 19.16 2.55
N GLU A 15 23.75 19.94 2.42
CA GLU A 15 24.09 20.68 1.19
C GLU A 15 24.38 19.77 -0.02
N ASP A 16 24.82 18.52 0.24
CA ASP A 16 25.12 17.51 -0.80
C ASP A 16 23.87 16.70 -1.18
N VAL A 17 22.76 16.86 -0.44
CA VAL A 17 21.50 16.12 -0.69
C VAL A 17 20.72 16.78 -1.84
N GLN A 18 20.47 16.01 -2.90
CA GLN A 18 19.65 16.48 -4.00
C GLN A 18 18.16 16.52 -3.62
N ILE A 19 17.50 17.63 -3.97
CA ILE A 19 16.07 17.79 -3.76
C ILE A 19 15.32 16.99 -4.83
N ASN A 20 14.50 16.02 -4.39
CA ASN A 20 13.64 15.25 -5.28
C ASN A 20 12.18 15.74 -5.18
N ARG A 21 11.55 15.90 -6.34
CA ARG A 21 10.13 16.27 -6.41
C ARG A 21 9.26 15.10 -5.92
N ILE A 22 8.26 15.40 -5.09
CA ILE A 22 7.22 14.44 -4.71
C ILE A 22 6.14 14.44 -5.80
N PHE A 23 5.82 13.25 -6.31
CA PHE A 23 4.67 13.01 -7.18
C PHE A 23 3.51 12.52 -6.33
N TRP A 24 2.29 12.87 -6.71
CA TRP A 24 1.09 12.64 -5.92
C TRP A 24 0.06 11.87 -6.73
N LEU A 25 -0.49 10.81 -6.12
CA LEU A 25 -1.69 10.14 -6.61
C LEU A 25 -2.94 10.99 -6.30
N TRP A 26 -3.02 11.49 -5.08
CA TRP A 26 -3.96 12.52 -4.63
C TRP A 26 -3.16 13.62 -3.94
N LYS A 27 -3.18 14.79 -4.53
CA LYS A 27 -2.31 15.91 -4.14
C LYS A 27 -2.42 16.24 -2.64
N TYR A 28 -1.28 16.23 -1.95
CA TYR A 28 -1.11 16.47 -0.52
C TYR A 28 -1.62 15.34 0.40
N TRP A 29 -2.30 14.30 -0.12
CA TRP A 29 -2.85 13.22 0.67
C TRP A 29 -2.18 11.87 0.41
N LEU A 30 -2.04 11.49 -0.86
CA LEU A 30 -1.45 10.21 -1.26
C LEU A 30 -0.24 10.45 -2.17
N PRO A 31 0.98 10.48 -1.63
CA PRO A 31 2.19 10.57 -2.45
C PRO A 31 2.45 9.23 -3.15
N LEU A 32 2.89 9.27 -4.40
CA LEU A 32 3.33 8.08 -5.14
C LEU A 32 4.64 7.53 -4.57
N GLY A 33 4.75 6.20 -4.48
CA GLY A 33 5.95 5.51 -3.99
C GLY A 33 6.26 5.77 -2.51
N LYS A 34 5.23 6.05 -1.71
CA LYS A 34 5.35 6.30 -0.27
C LYS A 34 4.24 5.60 0.51
N LEU A 35 4.57 5.14 1.70
CA LEU A 35 3.58 4.62 2.65
C LEU A 35 2.72 5.77 3.19
N THR A 36 1.40 5.57 3.15
CA THR A 36 0.40 6.42 3.81
C THR A 36 -0.44 5.57 4.75
N ILE A 37 -0.64 6.01 5.99
CA ILE A 37 -1.41 5.29 7.00
C ILE A 37 -2.73 6.01 7.25
N LEU A 38 -3.85 5.30 7.03
CA LEU A 38 -5.19 5.75 7.39
C LEU A 38 -5.53 5.18 8.77
N ALA A 39 -5.55 6.03 9.78
CA ALA A 39 -5.81 5.67 11.18
C ALA A 39 -7.14 6.26 11.68
N GLY A 40 -7.78 5.57 12.62
CA GLY A 40 -9.01 6.03 13.25
C GLY A 40 -9.66 4.92 14.10
N ALA A 41 -10.67 5.27 14.88
CA ALA A 41 -11.42 4.34 15.72
C ALA A 41 -12.08 3.21 14.90
N ALA A 42 -12.36 2.08 15.55
CA ALA A 42 -13.11 1.00 14.92
C ALA A 42 -14.51 1.51 14.46
N GLY A 43 -14.97 1.07 13.29
CA GLY A 43 -16.28 1.45 12.76
C GLY A 43 -16.39 2.88 12.20
N CYS A 44 -15.33 3.69 12.17
CA CYS A 44 -15.39 5.06 11.63
C CYS A 44 -15.33 5.14 10.08
N GLY A 45 -15.37 4.01 9.38
CA GLY A 45 -15.45 3.99 7.92
C GLY A 45 -14.13 4.00 7.17
N LYS A 46 -13.00 3.65 7.80
CA LYS A 46 -11.67 3.63 7.16
C LYS A 46 -11.65 2.80 5.89
N THR A 47 -12.05 1.54 5.97
CA THR A 47 -12.11 0.62 4.82
C THR A 47 -13.00 1.19 3.71
N ASN A 48 -14.17 1.74 4.08
CA ASN A 48 -15.08 2.34 3.10
C ASN A 48 -14.45 3.54 2.37
N LEU A 49 -13.76 4.42 3.11
CA LEU A 49 -13.02 5.53 2.51
C LEU A 49 -11.89 5.02 1.60
N ALA A 50 -11.10 4.02 2.07
CA ALA A 50 -10.01 3.44 1.29
C ALA A 50 -10.51 2.82 -0.03
N LEU A 51 -11.65 2.10 0.00
CA LEU A 51 -12.28 1.53 -1.19
C LEU A 51 -12.85 2.61 -2.12
N ALA A 52 -13.40 3.72 -1.59
CA ALA A 52 -13.84 4.86 -2.39
C ALA A 52 -12.66 5.52 -3.14
N LEU A 53 -11.53 5.72 -2.46
CA LEU A 53 -10.31 6.25 -3.08
C LEU A 53 -9.77 5.28 -4.14
N ALA A 54 -9.71 3.98 -3.83
CA ALA A 54 -9.33 2.94 -4.79
C ALA A 54 -10.23 2.97 -6.04
N SER A 55 -11.56 3.05 -5.85
CA SER A 55 -12.53 3.16 -6.95
C SER A 55 -12.27 4.40 -7.82
N THR A 56 -12.05 5.55 -7.20
CA THR A 56 -11.70 6.81 -7.90
C THR A 56 -10.48 6.63 -8.81
N ILE A 57 -9.45 5.92 -8.34
CA ILE A 57 -8.22 5.68 -9.10
C ILE A 57 -8.48 4.76 -10.30
N THR A 58 -9.36 3.75 -10.17
CA THR A 58 -9.63 2.81 -11.27
C THR A 58 -10.31 3.45 -12.47
N VAL A 59 -11.07 4.54 -12.27
CA VAL A 59 -11.84 5.22 -13.32
C VAL A 59 -11.29 6.60 -13.67
N GLY A 60 -10.29 7.11 -12.95
CA GLY A 60 -9.81 8.49 -13.13
C GLY A 60 -10.86 9.52 -12.71
N GLY A 61 -11.58 9.25 -11.60
CA GLY A 61 -12.63 10.13 -11.08
C GLY A 61 -12.09 11.31 -10.27
N ASN A 62 -12.98 11.95 -9.50
CA ASN A 62 -12.59 13.02 -8.59
C ASN A 62 -12.49 12.52 -7.16
N PHE A 63 -11.45 12.95 -6.45
CA PHE A 63 -11.28 12.75 -5.02
C PHE A 63 -12.29 13.58 -4.20
N PRO A 64 -12.45 13.32 -2.88
CA PRO A 64 -13.44 14.02 -2.05
C PRO A 64 -13.29 15.54 -2.00
N ASP A 65 -12.10 16.08 -2.24
CA ASP A 65 -11.83 17.52 -2.31
C ASP A 65 -12.10 18.14 -3.70
N GLY A 66 -12.62 17.35 -4.64
CA GLY A 66 -12.89 17.75 -6.02
C GLY A 66 -11.70 17.68 -6.95
N THR A 67 -10.48 17.36 -6.47
CA THR A 67 -9.32 17.20 -7.35
C THR A 67 -9.48 15.98 -8.25
N HIS A 68 -9.09 16.11 -9.52
CA HIS A 68 -9.14 15.01 -10.49
C HIS A 68 -7.97 14.02 -10.29
N CYS A 69 -8.25 12.74 -10.44
CA CYS A 69 -7.21 11.70 -10.43
C CYS A 69 -6.48 11.65 -11.78
N GLU A 70 -5.29 12.27 -11.85
CA GLU A 70 -4.46 12.29 -13.05
C GLU A 70 -3.76 10.95 -13.34
N HIS A 71 -3.65 10.09 -12.32
CA HIS A 71 -2.93 8.82 -12.38
C HIS A 71 -3.89 7.64 -12.25
N LEU A 72 -4.78 7.52 -13.20
CA LEU A 72 -5.68 6.36 -13.29
C LEU A 72 -4.86 5.06 -13.44
N GLY A 73 -5.32 3.97 -12.82
CA GLY A 73 -4.62 2.69 -12.93
C GLY A 73 -5.23 1.56 -12.11
N GLU A 74 -4.41 0.55 -11.88
CA GLU A 74 -4.80 -0.68 -11.21
C GLU A 74 -4.58 -0.59 -9.70
N ILE A 75 -5.34 -1.39 -8.96
CA ILE A 75 -5.30 -1.49 -7.50
C ILE A 75 -5.02 -2.93 -7.10
N LEU A 76 -4.12 -3.13 -6.16
CA LEU A 76 -3.90 -4.40 -5.49
C LEU A 76 -4.38 -4.29 -4.04
N ILE A 77 -5.24 -5.19 -3.60
CA ILE A 77 -5.78 -5.22 -2.25
C ILE A 77 -5.27 -6.47 -1.52
N TYR A 78 -4.82 -6.31 -0.29
CA TYR A 78 -4.65 -7.35 0.70
C TYR A 78 -5.55 -7.05 1.89
N SER A 79 -6.55 -7.89 2.11
CA SER A 79 -7.47 -7.77 3.26
C SER A 79 -7.57 -9.10 3.98
N THR A 80 -7.57 -9.05 5.32
CA THR A 80 -7.80 -10.21 6.19
C THR A 80 -9.07 -10.09 7.01
N GLU A 81 -9.77 -8.95 6.94
CA GLU A 81 -11.01 -8.72 7.67
C GLU A 81 -12.26 -8.87 6.79
N ASP A 82 -12.19 -8.40 5.55
CA ASP A 82 -13.34 -8.36 4.65
C ASP A 82 -13.26 -9.45 3.57
N ASP A 83 -14.35 -10.18 3.37
CA ASP A 83 -14.48 -11.19 2.31
C ASP A 83 -14.54 -10.54 0.93
N PRO A 84 -13.81 -11.09 -0.07
CA PRO A 84 -13.82 -10.54 -1.43
C PRO A 84 -15.17 -10.54 -2.13
N ALA A 85 -15.98 -11.59 -1.92
CA ALA A 85 -17.19 -11.83 -2.69
C ALA A 85 -18.41 -11.10 -2.12
N ASP A 86 -18.56 -11.09 -0.81
CA ASP A 86 -19.74 -10.54 -0.14
C ASP A 86 -19.54 -9.12 0.39
N THR A 87 -18.30 -8.67 0.56
CA THR A 87 -18.00 -7.36 1.16
C THR A 87 -17.20 -6.45 0.23
N LEU A 88 -15.98 -6.84 -0.17
CA LEU A 88 -15.09 -5.93 -0.92
C LEU A 88 -15.63 -5.61 -2.31
N LYS A 89 -15.98 -6.63 -3.10
CA LYS A 89 -16.47 -6.44 -4.47
C LYS A 89 -17.78 -5.65 -4.53
N PRO A 90 -18.81 -5.94 -3.70
CA PRO A 90 -20.04 -5.15 -3.67
C PRO A 90 -19.79 -3.67 -3.31
N ARG A 91 -18.91 -3.39 -2.34
CA ARG A 91 -18.55 -2.01 -1.97
C ARG A 91 -17.80 -1.28 -3.08
N LEU A 92 -16.83 -1.93 -3.73
CA LEU A 92 -16.13 -1.36 -4.88
C LEU A 92 -17.09 -1.02 -6.02
N ILE A 93 -18.03 -1.90 -6.34
CA ILE A 93 -19.09 -1.64 -7.34
C ILE A 93 -19.96 -0.45 -6.91
N ALA A 94 -20.37 -0.39 -5.65
CA ALA A 94 -21.17 0.71 -5.13
C ALA A 94 -20.44 2.07 -5.20
N HIS A 95 -19.10 2.06 -5.09
CA HIS A 95 -18.25 3.25 -5.29
C HIS A 95 -17.92 3.53 -6.76
N GLY A 96 -18.43 2.72 -7.71
CA GLY A 96 -18.21 2.94 -9.14
C GLY A 96 -16.85 2.52 -9.66
N ALA A 97 -16.18 1.56 -9.00
CA ALA A 97 -14.90 1.04 -9.45
C ALA A 97 -14.99 0.30 -10.79
N ASP A 98 -13.96 0.44 -11.61
CA ASP A 98 -13.69 -0.49 -12.70
C ASP A 98 -13.07 -1.77 -12.11
N ILE A 99 -13.91 -2.79 -11.89
CA ILE A 99 -13.51 -4.05 -11.23
C ILE A 99 -12.43 -4.79 -12.02
N SER A 100 -12.32 -4.58 -13.33
CA SER A 100 -11.27 -5.20 -14.15
C SER A 100 -9.86 -4.72 -13.79
N LYS A 101 -9.76 -3.59 -13.06
CA LYS A 101 -8.51 -2.98 -12.59
C LYS A 101 -8.23 -3.25 -11.11
N VAL A 102 -9.01 -4.11 -10.46
CA VAL A 102 -8.83 -4.42 -9.04
C VAL A 102 -8.42 -5.89 -8.90
N ALA A 103 -7.25 -6.12 -8.34
CA ALA A 103 -6.76 -7.43 -7.95
C ALA A 103 -6.73 -7.58 -6.43
N ILE A 104 -6.86 -8.81 -5.94
CA ILE A 104 -6.78 -9.12 -4.52
C ILE A 104 -5.81 -10.27 -4.26
N ILE A 105 -5.01 -10.13 -3.21
CA ILE A 105 -4.14 -11.20 -2.72
C ILE A 105 -4.98 -12.09 -1.80
N THR A 106 -5.24 -13.33 -2.22
CA THR A 106 -6.03 -14.31 -1.43
C THR A 106 -5.16 -15.38 -0.80
N ALA A 107 -4.05 -15.72 -1.44
CA ALA A 107 -3.14 -16.78 -1.00
C ALA A 107 -1.79 -16.64 -1.73
N ARG A 108 -0.79 -17.36 -1.24
CA ARG A 108 0.44 -17.62 -1.98
C ARG A 108 0.42 -19.02 -2.57
N ARG A 109 1.20 -19.25 -3.61
CA ARG A 109 1.45 -20.59 -4.12
C ARG A 109 2.83 -21.06 -3.66
N SER A 110 2.88 -22.20 -2.96
CA SER A 110 4.14 -22.85 -2.55
C SER A 110 4.88 -23.49 -3.74
N GLU A 111 6.12 -23.92 -3.52
CA GLU A 111 6.96 -24.55 -4.57
C GLU A 111 6.33 -25.82 -5.12
N ASP A 112 5.61 -26.59 -4.30
CA ASP A 112 4.85 -27.79 -4.69
C ASP A 112 3.46 -27.47 -5.30
N GLY A 113 3.16 -26.18 -5.55
CA GLY A 113 1.96 -25.71 -6.25
C GLY A 113 0.71 -25.56 -5.36
N LYS A 114 0.78 -25.82 -4.05
CA LYS A 114 -0.36 -25.68 -3.14
C LYS A 114 -0.63 -24.23 -2.79
N LEU A 115 -1.90 -23.91 -2.55
CA LEU A 115 -2.29 -22.61 -2.00
C LEU A 115 -2.07 -22.60 -0.49
N GLU A 116 -1.36 -21.61 -0.02
CA GLU A 116 -1.06 -21.37 1.38
C GLU A 116 -1.46 -19.94 1.76
N ALA A 117 -1.70 -19.69 3.04
CA ALA A 117 -1.95 -18.35 3.52
C ALA A 117 -0.77 -17.43 3.21
N PHE A 118 -1.07 -16.18 2.84
CA PHE A 118 -0.06 -15.16 2.65
C PHE A 118 0.66 -14.90 3.98
N ASP A 119 2.00 -14.97 3.96
CA ASP A 119 2.87 -14.67 5.09
C ASP A 119 3.70 -13.42 4.76
N PRO A 120 3.37 -12.26 5.36
CA PRO A 120 4.07 -11.01 5.06
C PRO A 120 5.59 -11.11 5.22
N THR A 121 6.06 -11.90 6.19
CA THR A 121 7.50 -12.02 6.46
C THR A 121 8.28 -12.68 5.34
N LYS A 122 7.61 -13.47 4.51
CA LYS A 122 8.21 -14.26 3.42
C LYS A 122 7.76 -13.80 2.05
N ASP A 123 6.56 -13.24 1.95
CA ASP A 123 5.90 -13.01 0.68
C ASP A 123 5.97 -11.56 0.18
N PHE A 124 6.45 -10.60 1.00
CA PHE A 124 6.71 -9.23 0.53
C PHE A 124 7.58 -9.16 -0.73
N PRO A 125 8.67 -9.93 -0.86
CA PRO A 125 9.46 -9.92 -2.11
C PRO A 125 8.64 -10.30 -3.35
N LYS A 126 7.61 -11.14 -3.21
CA LYS A 126 6.71 -11.52 -4.31
C LYS A 126 5.73 -10.39 -4.67
N ILE A 127 5.30 -9.59 -3.67
CA ILE A 127 4.52 -8.38 -3.94
C ILE A 127 5.39 -7.37 -4.70
N GLU A 128 6.64 -7.19 -4.29
CA GLU A 128 7.59 -6.30 -4.96
C GLU A 128 7.81 -6.74 -6.41
N GLU A 129 8.04 -8.04 -6.66
CA GLU A 129 8.13 -8.61 -8.01
C GLU A 129 6.84 -8.36 -8.81
N TYR A 130 5.66 -8.56 -8.21
CA TYR A 130 4.39 -8.27 -8.87
C TYR A 130 4.27 -6.79 -9.25
N ILE A 131 4.62 -5.87 -8.33
CA ILE A 131 4.58 -4.41 -8.56
C ILE A 131 5.52 -4.02 -9.72
N GLN A 132 6.73 -4.57 -9.76
CA GLN A 132 7.70 -4.30 -10.84
C GLN A 132 7.18 -4.74 -12.22
N ASN A 133 6.36 -5.80 -12.27
CA ASN A 133 5.77 -6.33 -13.50
C ASN A 133 4.39 -5.73 -13.82
N ALA A 134 3.84 -4.85 -12.97
CA ALA A 134 2.54 -4.22 -13.10
C ALA A 134 2.67 -2.68 -13.21
N PRO A 135 3.12 -2.13 -14.35
CA PRO A 135 3.43 -0.69 -14.51
C PRO A 135 2.21 0.22 -14.32
N ASN A 136 1.01 -0.34 -14.49
CA ASN A 136 -0.25 0.38 -14.29
C ASN A 136 -0.76 0.35 -12.85
N LEU A 137 -0.11 -0.41 -11.95
CA LEU A 137 -0.47 -0.43 -10.54
C LEU A 137 -0.18 0.93 -9.90
N LYS A 138 -1.18 1.52 -9.23
CA LYS A 138 -1.08 2.84 -8.60
C LYS A 138 -1.23 2.79 -7.09
N LEU A 139 -1.91 1.78 -6.57
CA LEU A 139 -2.17 1.65 -5.14
C LEU A 139 -2.10 0.19 -4.70
N LEU A 140 -1.33 -0.07 -3.64
CA LEU A 140 -1.44 -1.26 -2.80
C LEU A 140 -2.20 -0.85 -1.53
N LEU A 141 -3.36 -1.48 -1.31
CA LEU A 141 -4.18 -1.30 -0.10
C LEU A 141 -4.01 -2.51 0.81
N ILE A 142 -3.60 -2.26 2.05
CA ILE A 142 -3.45 -3.29 3.10
C ILE A 142 -4.43 -2.97 4.23
N ASP A 143 -5.38 -3.87 4.50
CA ASP A 143 -6.43 -3.67 5.51
C ASP A 143 -6.70 -4.95 6.31
N PRO A 144 -6.40 -4.97 7.60
CA PRO A 144 -5.71 -3.92 8.37
C PRO A 144 -4.18 -4.01 8.26
N ILE A 145 -3.50 -2.91 8.53
CA ILE A 145 -2.01 -2.87 8.51
C ILE A 145 -1.38 -3.84 9.51
N VAL A 146 -2.08 -4.18 10.59
CA VAL A 146 -1.61 -5.15 11.59
C VAL A 146 -1.42 -6.56 11.03
N SER A 147 -2.12 -6.90 9.94
CA SER A 147 -2.00 -8.21 9.29
C SER A 147 -0.63 -8.46 8.65
N VAL A 148 0.15 -7.39 8.44
CA VAL A 148 1.50 -7.46 7.86
C VAL A 148 2.60 -7.17 8.88
N VAL A 149 2.25 -6.96 10.15
CA VAL A 149 3.21 -6.76 11.25
C VAL A 149 3.56 -8.11 11.89
N SER A 150 4.83 -8.45 11.89
CA SER A 150 5.37 -9.61 12.60
C SER A 150 5.94 -9.20 13.96
N GLY A 151 5.60 -9.96 15.01
CA GLY A 151 6.04 -9.70 16.38
C GLY A 151 4.99 -8.97 17.23
N ASP A 152 5.44 -8.19 18.19
CA ASP A 152 4.56 -7.50 19.15
C ASP A 152 4.13 -6.13 18.62
N LEU A 153 2.83 -5.99 18.37
CA LEU A 153 2.22 -4.73 17.88
C LEU A 153 2.41 -3.54 18.83
N ASN A 154 2.69 -3.79 20.11
CA ASN A 154 2.97 -2.76 21.09
C ASN A 154 4.45 -2.31 21.10
N LYS A 155 5.32 -3.03 20.37
CA LYS A 155 6.72 -2.67 20.22
C LYS A 155 6.96 -1.91 18.92
N ALA A 156 7.25 -0.63 19.04
CA ALA A 156 7.54 0.24 17.89
C ALA A 156 8.66 -0.29 16.99
N THR A 157 9.62 -1.03 17.54
CA THR A 157 10.71 -1.66 16.79
C THR A 157 10.22 -2.77 15.87
N ASP A 158 9.27 -3.60 16.31
CA ASP A 158 8.72 -4.71 15.53
C ASP A 158 7.83 -4.17 14.40
N VAL A 159 6.96 -3.20 14.74
CA VAL A 159 6.12 -2.48 13.75
C VAL A 159 6.99 -1.82 12.68
N ARG A 160 7.99 -1.03 13.10
CA ARG A 160 8.86 -0.32 12.15
C ARG A 160 9.61 -1.29 11.23
N ARG A 161 10.15 -2.39 11.77
CA ARG A 161 10.86 -3.41 10.98
C ARG A 161 9.94 -4.06 9.96
N SER A 162 8.70 -4.39 10.34
CA SER A 162 7.73 -5.02 9.45
C SER A 162 7.25 -4.11 8.32
N LEU A 163 7.17 -2.79 8.57
CA LEU A 163 6.73 -1.80 7.58
C LEU A 163 7.87 -1.25 6.72
N GLN A 164 9.13 -1.59 7.02
CA GLN A 164 10.29 -1.10 6.27
C GLN A 164 10.30 -1.50 4.79
N PRO A 165 9.79 -2.71 4.39
CA PRO A 165 9.73 -3.11 2.98
C PRO A 165 8.65 -2.39 2.15
N LEU A 166 7.69 -1.71 2.80
CA LEU A 166 6.61 -0.94 2.16
C LEU A 166 7.08 0.48 1.82
#